data_ad4b8043a9727cf931619b553827686b
#
_entry.id   ad4b8043a9727cf931619b553827686b
#
_cell.length_a   1.000
_cell.length_b   1.000
_cell.length_c   1.000
_cell.angle_alpha   90.00
_cell.angle_beta   90.00
_cell.angle_gamma   90.00
#
_symmetry.space_group_name_H-M   'P 1'
#
loop_
_entity.id
_entity.type
_entity.pdbx_description
1 polymer ?
#
loop_
_entity_poly.entity_id
_entity_poly.type
_entity_poly.pdbx_seq_one_letter_code
_entity_poly.pdbx_strand_id
1 'polypeptide(L)'
;MIAEARIKYFGWSSFMIESTGGNLLFDPFFRKMYGAKYSDPKDFTGTKVICLTHGHFDHYIDSVKLLKAGDAVVVSSKMVCDHLHSRYKIARERLIPLEPYGQTRQGDFKITAFEWRHRVVNFMRIVRADWIRGLHFAWINLLQVPFHSPYYGFFVEMPNGVAIMNYCEGFSNAMDAGEVRELGRRMKPDILLAGIQLDFEEYVARGVEALSPKTVVLFHPHQAFFEKVGLTSKPPQIFIDKIREKSPGIQIIAAAIQSYV
;
A
#
# COMPACT_ATOMS: atom_id res chain seq x y z
N MET A 1 -22.57 9.56 16.02
CA MET A 1 -22.11 8.97 14.75
C MET A 1 -20.65 9.38 14.61
N ILE A 2 -19.74 8.44 14.70
CA ILE A 2 -18.33 8.67 14.34
C ILE A 2 -18.37 8.87 12.82
N ALA A 3 -17.93 10.04 12.34
CA ALA A 3 -17.80 10.25 10.90
C ALA A 3 -16.86 9.18 10.37
N GLU A 4 -17.40 8.24 9.61
CA GLU A 4 -16.65 7.12 9.06
C GLU A 4 -15.60 7.69 8.10
N ALA A 5 -14.38 7.17 8.20
CA ALA A 5 -13.34 7.51 7.23
C ALA A 5 -13.81 7.01 5.85
N ARG A 6 -13.85 7.88 4.85
CA ARG A 6 -14.17 7.48 3.48
C ARG A 6 -12.89 7.00 2.82
N ILE A 7 -12.77 5.68 2.62
CA ILE A 7 -11.63 5.05 1.99
C ILE A 7 -12.09 4.46 0.67
N LYS A 8 -11.44 4.85 -0.43
CA LYS A 8 -11.73 4.32 -1.77
C LYS A 8 -10.58 3.45 -2.25
N TYR A 9 -10.90 2.25 -2.74
CA TYR A 9 -9.93 1.32 -3.32
C TYR A 9 -9.93 1.42 -4.85
N PHE A 10 -8.76 1.61 -5.45
CA PHE A 10 -8.59 1.75 -6.90
C PHE A 10 -8.02 0.53 -7.60
N GLY A 11 -7.70 -0.50 -6.85
CA GLY A 11 -6.96 -1.66 -7.33
C GLY A 11 -5.46 -1.57 -7.04
N TRP A 12 -4.77 -2.66 -7.22
CA TRP A 12 -3.38 -2.81 -6.79
C TRP A 12 -3.23 -2.46 -5.30
N SER A 13 -2.25 -1.65 -4.94
CA SER A 13 -2.10 -1.13 -3.57
C SER A 13 -2.62 0.30 -3.41
N SER A 14 -3.43 0.78 -4.38
CA SER A 14 -3.89 2.17 -4.43
C SER A 14 -5.15 2.38 -3.60
N PHE A 15 -5.03 3.14 -2.52
CA PHE A 15 -6.14 3.59 -1.66
C PHE A 15 -6.12 5.09 -1.48
N MET A 16 -7.29 5.70 -1.47
CA MET A 16 -7.45 7.11 -1.14
C MET A 16 -8.28 7.24 0.13
N ILE A 17 -7.77 8.00 1.08
CA ILE A 17 -8.52 8.48 2.24
C ILE A 17 -8.99 9.88 1.91
N GLU A 18 -10.31 10.07 1.88
CA GLU A 18 -10.92 11.36 1.63
C GLU A 18 -11.04 12.18 2.91
N SER A 19 -10.71 13.48 2.82
CA SER A 19 -10.91 14.46 3.87
C SER A 19 -11.33 15.81 3.28
N THR A 20 -11.98 16.64 4.07
CA THR A 20 -12.37 18.00 3.67
C THR A 20 -11.17 18.91 3.38
N GLY A 21 -10.03 18.67 4.03
CA GLY A 21 -8.77 19.39 3.82
C GLY A 21 -7.94 18.90 2.64
N GLY A 22 -8.44 17.90 1.90
CA GLY A 22 -7.74 17.25 0.78
C GLY A 22 -7.51 15.76 1.04
N ASN A 23 -7.20 15.01 -0.01
CA ASN A 23 -7.12 13.56 0.04
C ASN A 23 -5.69 13.06 0.28
N LEU A 24 -5.56 11.95 1.01
CA LEU A 24 -4.33 11.17 1.13
C LEU A 24 -4.43 9.93 0.23
N LEU A 25 -3.41 9.70 -0.59
CA LEU A 25 -3.34 8.60 -1.54
C LEU A 25 -2.14 7.68 -1.22
N PHE A 26 -2.40 6.37 -1.16
CA PHE A 26 -1.34 5.36 -1.08
C PHE A 26 -1.06 4.80 -2.47
N ASP A 27 0.22 4.66 -2.81
CA ASP A 27 0.77 3.88 -3.91
C ASP A 27 -0.05 3.97 -5.22
N PRO A 28 -0.18 5.15 -5.85
CA PRO A 28 -0.99 5.29 -7.05
C PRO A 28 -0.45 4.46 -8.21
N PHE A 29 -1.32 3.62 -8.81
CA PHE A 29 -0.98 2.82 -9.96
C PHE A 29 -2.15 2.73 -10.94
N PHE A 30 -1.92 3.15 -12.19
CA PHE A 30 -2.95 3.19 -13.25
C PHE A 30 -2.43 2.72 -14.61
N ARG A 31 -1.42 1.84 -14.62
CA ARG A 31 -0.85 1.28 -15.85
C ARG A 31 -1.70 0.15 -16.42
N LYS A 32 -2.48 0.46 -17.46
CA LYS A 32 -3.39 -0.49 -18.15
C LYS A 32 -2.68 -1.75 -18.64
N MET A 33 -1.43 -1.63 -19.07
CA MET A 33 -0.59 -2.75 -19.52
C MET A 33 -0.43 -3.85 -18.45
N TYR A 34 -0.46 -3.48 -17.16
CA TYR A 34 -0.35 -4.39 -16.03
C TYR A 34 -1.69 -4.74 -15.36
N GLY A 35 -2.80 -4.33 -15.98
CA GLY A 35 -4.12 -4.67 -15.48
C GLY A 35 -4.79 -3.60 -14.61
N ALA A 36 -4.15 -2.47 -14.36
CA ALA A 36 -4.75 -1.32 -13.67
C ALA A 36 -5.67 -0.52 -14.63
N LYS A 37 -6.61 -1.22 -15.27
CA LYS A 37 -7.47 -0.64 -16.33
C LYS A 37 -8.66 0.16 -15.79
N TYR A 38 -8.91 0.10 -14.49
CA TYR A 38 -10.05 0.74 -13.84
C TYR A 38 -9.70 2.10 -13.22
N SER A 39 -8.43 2.50 -13.23
CA SER A 39 -7.97 3.77 -12.66
C SER A 39 -7.48 4.71 -13.76
N ASP A 40 -7.83 5.98 -13.64
CA ASP A 40 -7.36 7.08 -14.49
C ASP A 40 -6.71 8.15 -13.60
N PRO A 41 -5.70 8.90 -14.07
CA PRO A 41 -5.14 10.02 -13.30
C PRO A 41 -6.18 11.02 -12.77
N LYS A 42 -7.32 11.15 -13.43
CA LYS A 42 -8.43 12.02 -13.01
C LYS A 42 -9.11 11.54 -11.72
N ASP A 43 -9.07 10.23 -11.45
CA ASP A 43 -9.65 9.66 -10.23
C ASP A 43 -8.90 10.11 -8.97
N PHE A 44 -7.68 10.61 -9.11
CA PHE A 44 -6.81 11.08 -8.04
C PHE A 44 -6.81 12.61 -7.86
N THR A 45 -7.80 13.29 -8.45
CA THR A 45 -7.97 14.74 -8.28
C THR A 45 -8.24 15.08 -6.82
N GLY A 46 -7.66 16.19 -6.33
CA GLY A 46 -7.79 16.60 -4.93
C GLY A 46 -6.80 15.93 -3.98
N THR A 47 -5.90 15.07 -4.47
CA THR A 47 -4.82 14.51 -3.67
C THR A 47 -3.86 15.61 -3.22
N LYS A 48 -3.66 15.72 -1.91
CA LYS A 48 -2.69 16.65 -1.29
C LYS A 48 -1.49 15.92 -0.72
N VAL A 49 -1.67 14.67 -0.33
CA VAL A 49 -0.61 13.85 0.25
C VAL A 49 -0.53 12.51 -0.49
N ILE A 50 0.66 12.09 -0.87
CA ILE A 50 0.93 10.77 -1.44
C ILE A 50 1.89 10.04 -0.49
N CYS A 51 1.44 8.93 0.09
CA CYS A 51 2.29 8.04 0.86
C CYS A 51 2.79 6.92 -0.05
N LEU A 52 4.10 6.84 -0.27
CA LEU A 52 4.73 5.78 -1.07
C LEU A 52 5.37 4.77 -0.14
N THR A 53 4.89 3.53 -0.19
CA THR A 53 5.36 2.47 0.71
C THR A 53 6.77 2.03 0.38
N HIS A 54 7.13 1.94 -0.89
CA HIS A 54 8.47 1.58 -1.33
C HIS A 54 8.70 1.89 -2.82
N GLY A 55 9.90 1.65 -3.31
CA GLY A 55 10.32 2.03 -4.63
C GLY A 55 10.08 1.01 -5.74
N HIS A 56 9.24 -0.03 -5.56
CA HIS A 56 8.87 -0.88 -6.68
C HIS A 56 8.00 -0.11 -7.66
N PHE A 57 8.05 -0.50 -8.93
CA PHE A 57 7.46 0.29 -10.01
C PHE A 57 5.94 0.48 -9.85
N ASP A 58 5.26 -0.53 -9.37
CA ASP A 58 3.81 -0.57 -9.17
C ASP A 58 3.30 0.22 -7.96
N HIS A 59 4.21 0.67 -7.09
CA HIS A 59 3.92 1.58 -5.99
C HIS A 59 4.39 3.02 -6.26
N TYR A 60 5.40 3.16 -7.12
CA TYR A 60 6.16 4.40 -7.25
C TYR A 60 5.91 5.17 -8.54
N ILE A 61 5.93 4.47 -9.73
CA ILE A 61 6.15 5.13 -11.01
C ILE A 61 5.06 6.12 -11.41
N ASP A 62 3.81 5.82 -11.10
CA ASP A 62 2.68 6.66 -11.50
C ASP A 62 2.49 7.87 -10.57
N SER A 63 3.09 7.86 -9.36
CA SER A 63 3.15 9.03 -8.49
C SER A 63 3.87 10.20 -9.16
N VAL A 64 4.88 9.93 -9.98
CA VAL A 64 5.64 10.94 -10.73
C VAL A 64 4.73 11.78 -11.64
N LYS A 65 3.74 11.13 -12.29
CA LYS A 65 2.78 11.82 -13.16
C LYS A 65 1.87 12.74 -12.35
N LEU A 66 1.37 12.27 -11.21
CA LEU A 66 0.52 13.05 -10.32
C LEU A 66 1.29 14.24 -9.72
N LEU A 67 2.52 14.01 -9.30
CA LEU A 67 3.40 15.07 -8.76
C LEU A 67 3.73 16.16 -9.77
N LYS A 68 3.87 15.80 -11.06
CA LYS A 68 4.11 16.79 -12.12
C LYS A 68 2.84 17.56 -12.52
N ALA A 69 1.68 16.97 -12.31
CA ALA A 69 0.39 17.56 -12.68
C ALA A 69 -0.25 18.38 -11.55
N GLY A 70 0.16 18.20 -10.30
CA GLY A 70 -0.44 18.83 -9.13
C GLY A 70 0.58 19.30 -8.10
N ASP A 71 0.08 19.67 -6.93
CA ASP A 71 0.82 20.25 -5.80
C ASP A 71 0.98 19.31 -4.61
N ALA A 72 0.61 18.04 -4.73
CA ALA A 72 0.70 17.05 -3.66
C ALA A 72 2.13 16.94 -3.11
N VAL A 73 2.24 16.69 -1.80
CA VAL A 73 3.49 16.34 -1.14
C VAL A 73 3.64 14.81 -1.06
N VAL A 74 4.87 14.32 -0.99
CA VAL A 74 5.17 12.89 -0.80
C VAL A 74 5.70 12.65 0.60
N VAL A 75 5.15 11.63 1.27
CA VAL A 75 5.69 11.07 2.51
C VAL A 75 6.22 9.67 2.20
N SER A 76 7.52 9.43 2.42
CA SER A 76 8.15 8.13 2.14
C SER A 76 9.51 8.02 2.84
N SER A 77 10.27 6.96 2.51
CA SER A 77 11.66 6.82 2.93
C SER A 77 12.56 7.87 2.27
N LYS A 78 13.68 8.16 2.92
CA LYS A 78 14.70 9.10 2.37
C LYS A 78 15.13 8.70 0.97
N MET A 79 15.35 7.40 0.71
CA MET A 79 15.80 6.91 -0.59
C MET A 79 14.76 7.19 -1.70
N VAL A 80 13.47 6.98 -1.43
CA VAL A 80 12.39 7.30 -2.36
C VAL A 80 12.33 8.80 -2.63
N CYS A 81 12.39 9.64 -1.59
CA CYS A 81 12.38 11.10 -1.72
C CYS A 81 13.59 11.61 -2.53
N ASP A 82 14.80 11.15 -2.22
CA ASP A 82 16.01 11.55 -2.94
C ASP A 82 15.97 11.14 -4.41
N HIS A 83 15.42 9.97 -4.72
CA HIS A 83 15.24 9.52 -6.10
C HIS A 83 14.22 10.38 -6.86
N LEU A 84 13.08 10.73 -6.25
CA LEU A 84 12.10 11.66 -6.84
C LEU A 84 12.73 13.01 -7.16
N HIS A 85 13.54 13.54 -6.25
CA HIS A 85 14.26 14.79 -6.48
C HIS A 85 15.29 14.69 -7.59
N SER A 86 16.23 13.74 -7.46
CA SER A 86 17.38 13.63 -8.36
C SER A 86 16.96 13.23 -9.77
N ARG A 87 16.08 12.23 -9.91
CA ARG A 87 15.71 11.65 -11.21
C ARG A 87 14.58 12.42 -11.89
N TYR A 88 13.54 12.83 -11.13
CA TYR A 88 12.33 13.42 -11.69
C TYR A 88 12.18 14.91 -11.45
N LYS A 89 13.15 15.53 -10.73
CA LYS A 89 13.22 16.96 -10.43
C LYS A 89 12.01 17.46 -9.63
N ILE A 90 11.43 16.59 -8.78
CA ILE A 90 10.43 17.03 -7.83
C ILE A 90 11.10 17.93 -6.78
N ALA A 91 10.47 19.04 -6.48
CA ALA A 91 10.99 20.04 -5.54
C ALA A 91 11.13 19.48 -4.13
N ARG A 92 12.23 19.75 -3.42
CA ARG A 92 12.55 19.14 -2.11
C ARG A 92 11.52 19.47 -1.04
N GLU A 93 10.96 20.65 -1.08
CA GLU A 93 9.91 21.12 -0.16
C GLU A 93 8.60 20.32 -0.25
N ARG A 94 8.45 19.55 -1.31
CA ARG A 94 7.32 18.62 -1.51
C ARG A 94 7.62 17.18 -1.10
N LEU A 95 8.83 16.92 -0.61
CA LEU A 95 9.32 15.59 -0.27
C LEU A 95 9.60 15.51 1.23
N ILE A 96 8.90 14.66 1.92
CA ILE A 96 8.94 14.51 3.38
C ILE A 96 9.51 13.14 3.70
N PRO A 97 10.83 13.03 3.87
CA PRO A 97 11.46 11.79 4.24
C PRO A 97 11.16 11.47 5.71
N LEU A 98 10.72 10.24 5.98
CA LEU A 98 10.59 9.74 7.33
C LEU A 98 11.55 8.58 7.56
N GLU A 99 12.02 8.48 8.80
CA GLU A 99 12.66 7.28 9.34
C GLU A 99 11.58 6.39 9.98
N PRO A 100 11.85 5.11 10.26
CA PRO A 100 10.93 4.25 10.98
C PRO A 100 10.49 4.89 12.31
N TYR A 101 9.19 4.89 12.55
CA TYR A 101 8.51 5.58 13.65
C TYR A 101 8.59 7.13 13.61
N GLY A 102 9.18 7.69 12.56
CA GLY A 102 9.09 9.12 12.27
C GLY A 102 7.66 9.55 11.96
N GLN A 103 7.34 10.79 12.30
CA GLN A 103 5.99 11.34 12.18
C GLN A 103 6.00 12.66 11.42
N THR A 104 4.92 12.92 10.69
CA THR A 104 4.63 14.21 10.08
C THR A 104 3.13 14.51 10.17
N ARG A 105 2.79 15.80 10.12
CA ARG A 105 1.39 16.22 9.93
C ARG A 105 1.27 16.93 8.58
N GLN A 106 0.35 16.43 7.76
CA GLN A 106 0.07 16.99 6.45
C GLN A 106 -1.43 17.19 6.30
N GLY A 107 -1.85 18.47 6.32
CA GLY A 107 -3.28 18.81 6.38
C GLY A 107 -3.96 18.13 7.59
N ASP A 108 -5.00 17.39 7.30
CA ASP A 108 -5.81 16.67 8.30
C ASP A 108 -5.15 15.37 8.82
N PHE A 109 -4.05 14.94 8.21
CA PHE A 109 -3.46 13.63 8.50
C PHE A 109 -2.22 13.75 9.40
N LYS A 110 -2.20 13.00 10.50
CA LYS A 110 -0.97 12.69 11.23
C LYS A 110 -0.48 11.32 10.78
N ILE A 111 0.70 11.28 10.19
CA ILE A 111 1.23 10.11 9.50
C ILE A 111 2.48 9.63 10.24
N THR A 112 2.50 8.36 10.60
CA THR A 112 3.66 7.67 11.19
C THR A 112 4.11 6.56 10.24
N ALA A 113 5.39 6.51 9.89
CA ALA A 113 5.95 5.43 9.10
C ALA A 113 6.41 4.27 9.99
N PHE A 114 6.33 3.04 9.49
CA PHE A 114 6.94 1.86 10.10
C PHE A 114 7.50 0.95 9.02
N GLU A 115 8.47 0.11 9.36
CA GLU A 115 9.04 -0.86 8.42
C GLU A 115 8.30 -2.19 8.47
N TRP A 116 8.29 -2.90 7.33
CA TRP A 116 7.87 -4.28 7.19
C TRP A 116 8.80 -5.04 6.24
N ARG A 117 8.73 -6.38 6.23
CA ARG A 117 9.63 -7.22 5.42
C ARG A 117 8.93 -7.72 4.17
N HIS A 118 9.49 -7.40 3.02
CA HIS A 118 8.97 -7.86 1.74
C HIS A 118 9.39 -9.31 1.46
N ARG A 119 8.46 -10.11 0.92
CA ARG A 119 8.79 -11.45 0.44
C ARG A 119 9.77 -11.41 -0.73
N VAL A 120 10.55 -12.47 -0.89
CA VAL A 120 11.41 -12.61 -2.08
C VAL A 120 10.56 -12.92 -3.31
N VAL A 121 10.68 -12.10 -4.34
CA VAL A 121 9.99 -12.30 -5.63
C VAL A 121 10.87 -13.11 -6.57
N ASN A 122 10.37 -14.24 -7.08
CA ASN A 122 11.07 -14.99 -8.12
C ASN A 122 10.86 -14.32 -9.47
N PHE A 123 11.74 -13.39 -9.81
CA PHE A 123 11.70 -12.59 -11.02
C PHE A 123 11.75 -13.43 -12.31
N MET A 124 12.54 -14.52 -12.31
CA MET A 124 12.65 -15.39 -13.48
C MET A 124 11.32 -16.07 -13.84
N ARG A 125 10.45 -16.30 -12.87
CA ARG A 125 9.11 -16.84 -13.12
C ARG A 125 8.26 -15.85 -13.92
N ILE A 126 8.36 -14.56 -13.61
CA ILE A 126 7.64 -13.49 -14.32
C ILE A 126 8.13 -13.41 -15.78
N VAL A 127 9.44 -13.38 -15.98
CA VAL A 127 10.03 -13.31 -17.32
C VAL A 127 9.67 -14.54 -18.18
N ARG A 128 9.64 -15.73 -17.59
CA ARG A 128 9.25 -16.96 -18.31
C ARG A 128 7.77 -16.99 -18.71
N ALA A 129 6.90 -16.44 -17.89
CA ALA A 129 5.46 -16.43 -18.14
C ALA A 129 5.04 -15.37 -19.18
N ASP A 130 5.69 -14.20 -19.16
CA ASP A 130 5.45 -13.10 -20.10
C ASP A 130 6.77 -12.32 -20.26
N TRP A 131 7.57 -12.71 -21.25
CA TRP A 131 8.90 -12.15 -21.42
C TRP A 131 8.88 -10.66 -21.78
N ILE A 132 7.88 -10.18 -22.53
CA ILE A 132 7.78 -8.76 -22.92
C ILE A 132 7.52 -7.90 -21.69
N ARG A 133 6.48 -8.26 -20.90
CA ARG A 133 6.16 -7.54 -19.67
C ARG A 133 7.24 -7.75 -18.62
N GLY A 134 7.82 -8.94 -18.53
CA GLY A 134 8.92 -9.24 -17.63
C GLY A 134 10.17 -8.40 -17.89
N LEU A 135 10.59 -8.26 -19.14
CA LEU A 135 11.72 -7.40 -19.51
C LEU A 135 11.41 -5.91 -19.29
N HIS A 136 10.21 -5.46 -19.64
CA HIS A 136 9.78 -4.09 -19.37
C HIS A 136 9.71 -3.79 -17.87
N PHE A 137 9.20 -4.73 -17.08
CA PHE A 137 9.20 -4.67 -15.62
C PHE A 137 10.63 -4.57 -15.06
N ALA A 138 11.56 -5.42 -15.56
CA ALA A 138 12.97 -5.36 -15.18
C ALA A 138 13.58 -4.02 -15.50
N TRP A 139 13.38 -3.53 -16.71
CA TRP A 139 13.94 -2.27 -17.17
C TRP A 139 13.48 -1.09 -16.31
N ILE A 140 12.18 -1.02 -15.96
CA ILE A 140 11.66 0.03 -15.08
C ILE A 140 12.29 -0.09 -13.69
N ASN A 141 12.25 -1.28 -13.09
CA ASN A 141 12.74 -1.49 -11.73
C ASN A 141 14.25 -1.22 -11.59
N LEU A 142 15.04 -1.53 -12.61
CA LEU A 142 16.49 -1.30 -12.57
C LEU A 142 16.89 0.16 -12.87
N LEU A 143 16.14 0.85 -13.75
CA LEU A 143 16.59 2.13 -14.29
C LEU A 143 15.73 3.33 -13.92
N GLN A 144 14.47 3.14 -13.51
CA GLN A 144 13.53 4.24 -13.33
C GLN A 144 13.02 4.42 -11.90
N VAL A 145 13.24 3.44 -11.02
CA VAL A 145 12.70 3.49 -9.66
C VAL A 145 13.78 3.11 -8.63
N PRO A 146 13.66 3.53 -7.37
CA PRO A 146 14.60 3.17 -6.30
C PRO A 146 14.27 1.78 -5.72
N PHE A 147 14.49 0.73 -6.54
CA PHE A 147 14.07 -0.65 -6.28
C PHE A 147 14.52 -1.22 -4.93
N HIS A 148 15.67 -0.78 -4.42
CA HIS A 148 16.23 -1.24 -3.14
C HIS A 148 15.84 -0.35 -1.95
N SER A 149 14.82 0.49 -2.09
CA SER A 149 14.34 1.30 -0.96
C SER A 149 13.78 0.42 0.16
N PRO A 150 13.83 0.88 1.43
CA PRO A 150 13.14 0.19 2.52
C PRO A 150 11.64 0.12 2.26
N TYR A 151 10.98 -0.86 2.90
CA TYR A 151 9.55 -1.13 2.76
C TYR A 151 8.82 -0.53 3.96
N TYR A 152 8.01 0.50 3.69
CA TYR A 152 7.26 1.20 4.72
C TYR A 152 5.78 0.86 4.67
N GLY A 153 5.18 0.75 5.84
CA GLY A 153 3.76 0.92 6.04
C GLY A 153 3.49 2.28 6.69
N PHE A 154 2.24 2.68 6.72
CA PHE A 154 1.84 3.96 7.27
C PHE A 154 0.67 3.80 8.24
N PHE A 155 0.81 4.44 9.39
CA PHE A 155 -0.26 4.62 10.37
C PHE A 155 -0.74 6.06 10.29
N VAL A 156 -2.01 6.25 9.94
CA VAL A 156 -2.61 7.55 9.68
C VAL A 156 -3.71 7.81 10.69
N GLU A 157 -3.54 8.84 11.48
CA GLU A 157 -4.54 9.32 12.44
C GLU A 157 -5.31 10.49 11.81
N MET A 158 -6.64 10.35 11.76
CA MET A 158 -7.58 11.33 11.23
C MET A 158 -8.02 12.32 12.33
N PRO A 159 -8.51 13.53 11.98
CA PRO A 159 -9.01 14.51 12.96
C PRO A 159 -10.18 14.00 13.81
N ASN A 160 -10.98 13.08 13.29
CA ASN A 160 -12.09 12.45 13.99
C ASN A 160 -11.67 11.33 14.96
N GLY A 161 -10.35 11.11 15.11
CA GLY A 161 -9.78 10.08 15.97
C GLY A 161 -9.71 8.67 15.35
N VAL A 162 -10.18 8.48 14.13
CA VAL A 162 -10.04 7.19 13.41
C VAL A 162 -8.59 6.98 13.00
N ALA A 163 -8.05 5.81 13.31
CA ALA A 163 -6.70 5.40 12.95
C ALA A 163 -6.71 4.32 11.86
N ILE A 164 -6.02 4.58 10.76
CA ILE A 164 -5.93 3.70 9.60
C ILE A 164 -4.49 3.24 9.45
N MET A 165 -4.26 1.93 9.35
CA MET A 165 -2.94 1.36 9.08
C MET A 165 -2.92 0.74 7.69
N ASN A 166 -2.04 1.22 6.82
CA ASN A 166 -1.71 0.55 5.57
C ASN A 166 -0.48 -0.34 5.79
N TYR A 167 -0.69 -1.65 5.92
CA TYR A 167 0.38 -2.64 6.03
C TYR A 167 0.86 -3.15 4.66
N CYS A 168 0.25 -2.67 3.59
CA CYS A 168 0.58 -3.03 2.21
C CYS A 168 0.56 -4.55 2.00
N GLU A 169 1.66 -5.14 1.56
CA GLU A 169 1.85 -6.56 1.27
C GLU A 169 2.70 -7.28 2.33
N GLY A 170 2.85 -6.68 3.51
CA GLY A 170 3.77 -7.16 4.54
C GLY A 170 3.42 -8.49 5.19
N PHE A 171 2.16 -8.97 5.06
CA PHE A 171 1.76 -10.26 5.62
C PHE A 171 2.15 -11.42 4.69
N SER A 172 3.39 -11.85 4.80
CA SER A 172 3.98 -12.90 3.97
C SER A 172 4.91 -13.79 4.80
N ASN A 173 5.54 -14.77 4.16
CA ASN A 173 6.54 -15.64 4.79
C ASN A 173 7.81 -14.90 5.25
N ALA A 174 7.99 -13.64 4.90
CA ALA A 174 9.06 -12.79 5.42
C ALA A 174 8.69 -12.06 6.73
N MET A 175 7.40 -12.09 7.11
CA MET A 175 6.89 -11.42 8.31
C MET A 175 7.50 -11.97 9.58
N ASP A 176 7.99 -11.08 10.45
CA ASP A 176 8.36 -11.40 11.83
C ASP A 176 7.18 -11.15 12.77
N ALA A 177 6.66 -12.22 13.38
CA ALA A 177 5.51 -12.12 14.27
C ALA A 177 5.78 -11.32 15.56
N GLY A 178 7.04 -11.24 15.98
CA GLY A 178 7.45 -10.43 17.14
C GLY A 178 7.38 -8.94 16.82
N GLU A 179 7.90 -8.55 15.64
CA GLU A 179 7.85 -7.17 15.16
C GLU A 179 6.40 -6.70 14.97
N VAL A 180 5.53 -7.54 14.41
CA VAL A 180 4.11 -7.19 14.22
C VAL A 180 3.38 -7.03 15.56
N ARG A 181 3.66 -7.90 16.56
CA ARG A 181 3.09 -7.73 17.92
C ARG A 181 3.56 -6.45 18.59
N GLU A 182 4.84 -6.10 18.43
CA GLU A 182 5.36 -4.84 18.97
C GLU A 182 4.74 -3.63 18.27
N LEU A 183 4.56 -3.70 16.96
CA LEU A 183 3.85 -2.69 16.20
C LEU A 183 2.42 -2.50 16.72
N GLY A 184 1.67 -3.59 16.95
CA GLY A 184 0.31 -3.56 17.49
C GLY A 184 0.21 -3.00 18.91
N ARG A 185 1.28 -3.12 19.73
CA ARG A 185 1.33 -2.44 21.04
C ARG A 185 1.51 -0.94 20.93
N ARG A 186 2.27 -0.48 19.93
CA ARG A 186 2.57 0.95 19.71
C ARG A 186 1.49 1.67 18.93
N MET A 187 0.88 0.99 17.97
CA MET A 187 -0.05 1.55 17.00
C MET A 187 -1.26 0.64 16.87
N LYS A 188 -2.40 1.06 17.42
CA LYS A 188 -3.66 0.32 17.36
C LYS A 188 -4.53 0.89 16.26
N PRO A 189 -4.64 0.23 15.10
CA PRO A 189 -5.51 0.71 14.04
C PRO A 189 -6.98 0.42 14.35
N ASP A 190 -7.86 1.35 13.99
CA ASP A 190 -9.28 1.05 13.86
C ASP A 190 -9.53 0.28 12.57
N ILE A 191 -8.86 0.69 11.49
CA ILE A 191 -8.96 0.08 10.16
C ILE A 191 -7.57 -0.36 9.70
N LEU A 192 -7.44 -1.63 9.32
CA LEU A 192 -6.23 -2.20 8.76
C LEU A 192 -6.44 -2.50 7.26
N LEU A 193 -5.62 -1.91 6.40
CA LEU A 193 -5.54 -2.27 4.97
C LEU A 193 -4.48 -3.37 4.82
N ALA A 194 -4.92 -4.58 4.44
CA ALA A 194 -4.09 -5.78 4.39
C ALA A 194 -4.12 -6.42 3.00
N GLY A 195 -2.99 -6.42 2.31
CA GLY A 195 -2.82 -7.10 1.02
C GLY A 195 -2.83 -8.63 1.20
N ILE A 196 -3.72 -9.31 0.47
CA ILE A 196 -3.76 -10.77 0.41
C ILE A 196 -3.15 -11.25 -0.90
N GLN A 197 -2.35 -12.30 -0.84
CA GLN A 197 -1.72 -12.87 -2.03
C GLN A 197 -1.25 -14.32 -1.79
N LEU A 198 -1.14 -15.09 -2.88
CA LEU A 198 -0.64 -16.47 -2.85
C LEU A 198 -1.36 -17.33 -1.79
N ASP A 199 -0.59 -18.03 -0.98
CA ASP A 199 -0.98 -18.97 0.07
C ASP A 199 -0.57 -18.44 1.47
N PHE A 200 -0.65 -17.14 1.66
CA PHE A 200 -0.21 -16.48 2.91
C PHE A 200 -1.35 -16.25 3.93
N GLU A 201 -2.46 -17.00 3.84
CA GLU A 201 -3.62 -16.84 4.72
C GLU A 201 -3.29 -16.94 6.21
N GLU A 202 -2.36 -17.82 6.58
CA GLU A 202 -1.94 -17.97 7.98
C GLU A 202 -1.15 -16.75 8.47
N TYR A 203 -0.29 -16.17 7.61
CA TYR A 203 0.47 -14.96 7.93
C TYR A 203 -0.44 -13.74 8.06
N VAL A 204 -1.42 -13.62 7.15
CA VAL A 204 -2.43 -12.55 7.23
C VAL A 204 -3.24 -12.67 8.51
N ALA A 205 -3.73 -13.87 8.85
CA ALA A 205 -4.53 -14.07 10.05
C ALA A 205 -3.75 -13.78 11.35
N ARG A 206 -2.49 -14.21 11.43
CA ARG A 206 -1.60 -13.88 12.58
C ARG A 206 -1.27 -12.39 12.65
N GLY A 207 -1.09 -11.73 11.51
CA GLY A 207 -0.84 -10.29 11.47
C GLY A 207 -2.07 -9.50 11.94
N VAL A 208 -3.26 -9.87 11.47
CA VAL A 208 -4.53 -9.27 11.91
C VAL A 208 -4.76 -9.48 13.41
N GLU A 209 -4.54 -10.70 13.91
CA GLU A 209 -4.62 -11.01 15.35
C GLU A 209 -3.66 -10.14 16.18
N ALA A 210 -2.42 -10.00 15.72
CA ALA A 210 -1.38 -9.23 16.43
C ALA A 210 -1.65 -7.73 16.45
N LEU A 211 -2.22 -7.16 15.37
CA LEU A 211 -2.57 -5.75 15.27
C LEU A 211 -3.95 -5.44 15.85
N SER A 212 -4.82 -6.45 15.97
CA SER A 212 -6.15 -6.38 16.59
C SER A 212 -6.99 -5.14 16.16
N PRO A 213 -7.20 -4.92 14.84
CA PRO A 213 -8.02 -3.81 14.37
C PRO A 213 -9.51 -4.05 14.66
N LYS A 214 -10.34 -2.99 14.60
CA LYS A 214 -11.81 -3.15 14.60
C LYS A 214 -12.31 -3.68 13.25
N THR A 215 -11.71 -3.18 12.17
CA THR A 215 -12.04 -3.56 10.79
C THR A 215 -10.77 -3.90 10.03
N VAL A 216 -10.78 -5.01 9.29
CA VAL A 216 -9.74 -5.32 8.31
C VAL A 216 -10.32 -5.24 6.91
N VAL A 217 -9.64 -4.50 6.03
CA VAL A 217 -9.93 -4.39 4.61
C VAL A 217 -8.93 -5.26 3.87
N LEU A 218 -9.40 -6.37 3.31
CA LEU A 218 -8.59 -7.27 2.51
C LEU A 218 -8.61 -6.83 1.05
N PHE A 219 -7.46 -6.65 0.44
CA PHE A 219 -7.35 -6.33 -0.97
C PHE A 219 -6.33 -7.22 -1.65
N HIS A 220 -6.52 -7.46 -2.95
CA HIS A 220 -5.63 -8.30 -3.74
C HIS A 220 -4.78 -7.43 -4.67
N PRO A 221 -3.53 -7.09 -4.28
CA PRO A 221 -2.76 -6.07 -4.99
C PRO A 221 -2.45 -6.44 -6.44
N HIS A 222 -2.16 -7.70 -6.75
CA HIS A 222 -1.63 -8.11 -8.05
C HIS A 222 -2.49 -9.15 -8.78
N GLN A 223 -3.77 -9.30 -8.44
CA GLN A 223 -4.59 -10.41 -8.94
C GLN A 223 -4.49 -10.57 -10.46
N ALA A 224 -4.79 -9.50 -11.23
CA ALA A 224 -4.80 -9.55 -12.69
C ALA A 224 -3.40 -9.83 -13.31
N PHE A 225 -2.33 -9.52 -12.60
CA PHE A 225 -0.97 -9.81 -13.03
C PHE A 225 -0.56 -11.24 -12.65
N PHE A 226 -0.89 -11.69 -11.45
CA PHE A 226 -0.58 -13.04 -10.98
C PHE A 226 -1.24 -14.11 -11.83
N GLU A 227 -2.50 -13.93 -12.23
CA GLU A 227 -3.20 -14.82 -13.14
C GLU A 227 -2.44 -15.01 -14.47
N LYS A 228 -1.91 -13.91 -15.03
CA LYS A 228 -1.15 -13.95 -16.29
C LYS A 228 0.19 -14.67 -16.16
N VAL A 229 0.85 -14.60 -15.02
CA VAL A 229 2.16 -15.22 -14.80
C VAL A 229 2.05 -16.60 -14.13
N GLY A 230 0.85 -17.17 -14.09
CA GLY A 230 0.59 -18.49 -13.52
C GLY A 230 0.89 -18.59 -12.01
N LEU A 231 0.75 -17.47 -11.30
CA LEU A 231 0.73 -17.42 -9.84
C LEU A 231 -0.73 -17.42 -9.40
N THR A 232 -1.20 -18.55 -8.88
CA THR A 232 -2.55 -18.63 -8.31
C THR A 232 -2.57 -18.09 -6.90
N SER A 233 -3.47 -17.16 -6.64
CA SER A 233 -3.82 -16.71 -5.31
C SER A 233 -5.09 -17.41 -4.83
N LYS A 234 -5.14 -17.73 -3.55
CA LYS A 234 -6.37 -18.29 -2.96
C LYS A 234 -7.49 -17.25 -2.97
N PRO A 235 -8.77 -17.68 -3.07
CA PRO A 235 -9.90 -16.77 -2.96
C PRO A 235 -9.91 -15.99 -1.64
N PRO A 236 -10.40 -14.75 -1.61
CA PRO A 236 -10.50 -13.95 -0.37
C PRO A 236 -11.21 -14.67 0.78
N GLN A 237 -12.18 -15.56 0.46
CA GLN A 237 -12.92 -16.32 1.48
C GLN A 237 -12.02 -17.17 2.37
N ILE A 238 -10.96 -17.78 1.83
CA ILE A 238 -10.02 -18.59 2.62
C ILE A 238 -9.28 -17.72 3.64
N PHE A 239 -8.90 -16.50 3.26
CA PHE A 239 -8.30 -15.53 4.18
C PHE A 239 -9.29 -15.08 5.26
N ILE A 240 -10.54 -14.81 4.88
CA ILE A 240 -11.62 -14.42 5.78
C ILE A 240 -11.85 -15.50 6.84
N ASP A 241 -11.99 -16.75 6.40
CA ASP A 241 -12.24 -17.87 7.31
C ASP A 241 -11.08 -18.05 8.28
N LYS A 242 -9.84 -17.92 7.79
CA LYS A 242 -8.64 -18.02 8.62
C LYS A 242 -8.50 -16.89 9.64
N ILE A 243 -8.89 -15.67 9.26
CA ILE A 243 -8.94 -14.54 10.20
C ILE A 243 -10.02 -14.76 11.27
N ARG A 244 -11.20 -15.24 10.89
CA ARG A 244 -12.30 -15.53 11.83
C ARG A 244 -11.95 -16.60 12.86
N GLU A 245 -11.18 -17.62 12.46
CA GLU A 245 -10.67 -18.64 13.38
C GLU A 245 -9.85 -18.02 14.54
N LYS A 246 -9.02 -17.00 14.24
CA LYS A 246 -8.12 -16.36 15.22
C LYS A 246 -8.72 -15.14 15.90
N SER A 247 -9.61 -14.44 15.21
CA SER A 247 -10.12 -13.12 15.62
C SER A 247 -11.62 -12.99 15.28
N PRO A 248 -12.52 -13.73 15.96
CA PRO A 248 -13.92 -13.86 15.57
C PRO A 248 -14.73 -12.54 15.66
N GLY A 249 -14.25 -11.55 16.42
CA GLY A 249 -14.95 -10.27 16.63
C GLY A 249 -14.58 -9.16 15.64
N ILE A 250 -13.65 -9.41 14.70
CA ILE A 250 -13.19 -8.39 13.74
C ILE A 250 -14.16 -8.30 12.57
N GLN A 251 -14.53 -7.06 12.19
CA GLN A 251 -15.22 -6.81 10.94
C GLN A 251 -14.26 -7.02 9.75
N ILE A 252 -14.69 -7.77 8.74
CA ILE A 252 -13.86 -8.08 7.57
C ILE A 252 -14.57 -7.59 6.31
N ILE A 253 -13.87 -6.78 5.51
CA ILE A 253 -14.33 -6.26 4.23
C ILE A 253 -13.38 -6.77 3.15
N ALA A 254 -13.90 -7.44 2.13
CA ALA A 254 -13.14 -7.71 0.91
C ALA A 254 -13.31 -6.52 -0.04
N ALA A 255 -12.24 -5.80 -0.32
CA ALA A 255 -12.29 -4.59 -1.12
C ALA A 255 -12.56 -4.92 -2.61
N ALA A 256 -13.56 -4.28 -3.19
CA ALA A 256 -13.81 -4.30 -4.63
C ALA A 256 -13.20 -3.06 -5.28
N ILE A 257 -12.64 -3.21 -6.49
CA ILE A 257 -12.02 -2.10 -7.23
C ILE A 257 -13.06 -1.02 -7.51
N GLN A 258 -12.69 0.26 -7.34
CA GLN A 258 -13.53 1.45 -7.48
C GLN A 258 -14.68 1.54 -6.44
N SER A 259 -14.57 0.81 -5.34
CA SER A 259 -15.55 0.89 -4.24
C SER A 259 -15.01 1.64 -3.03
N TYR A 260 -15.93 2.15 -2.23
CA TYR A 260 -15.66 2.57 -0.86
C TYR A 260 -15.72 1.36 0.08
N VAL A 261 -14.87 1.37 1.08
CA VAL A 261 -14.73 0.33 2.08
C VAL A 261 -14.91 0.88 3.49
#